data_940445aa09025fbed9e57424c550f65c
#
_entry.id   940445aa09025fbed9e57424c550f65c
#
_cell.length_a   1.000
_cell.length_b   1.000
_cell.length_c   1.000
_cell.angle_alpha   90.00
_cell.angle_beta   90.00
_cell.angle_gamma   90.00
#
_symmetry.space_group_name_H-M   'P 1'
#
loop_
_entity.id
_entity.type
_entity.pdbx_description
1 polymer ?
#
loop_
_entity_poly.entity_id
_entity_poly.type
_entity_poly.pdbx_seq_one_letter_code
_entity_poly.pdbx_strand_id
1 'polypeptide(L)'
;MATVKVKLRPSTVPGKAGTIYYQLTHLRQVKQITTKIHLHPQDWDSNKAQIIFTDSTSYLLQCKIDRDLDRLKKIIYKIDAECANYTVNEIIEKFYQTTADYSITDFFTQQIQKLKNDNRRGTARNYSKTLKSLKAFMKNTDSTFNIVTEQFVESYNTFLIQRGVVRNTISFYMRIFRSVYNKAVTQKIIEQTFPFKNVYTGVDRTRKRAVTETVDRKSVV
;
A
#
# COMPACT_ATOMS: atom_id res chain seq x y z
N MET A 1 7.75 -30.32 3.70
CA MET A 1 7.46 -28.89 3.79
C MET A 1 7.96 -28.16 2.54
N ALA A 2 7.14 -27.31 1.93
CA ALA A 2 7.55 -26.53 0.79
C ALA A 2 8.45 -25.36 1.20
N THR A 3 9.33 -24.94 0.29
CA THR A 3 10.22 -23.79 0.53
C THR A 3 9.99 -22.72 -0.53
N VAL A 4 10.16 -21.45 -0.13
CA VAL A 4 10.07 -20.28 -1.01
C VAL A 4 11.35 -19.46 -0.95
N LYS A 5 11.86 -19.07 -2.13
CA LYS A 5 13.03 -18.18 -2.27
C LYS A 5 12.70 -17.03 -3.22
N VAL A 6 13.19 -15.83 -2.92
CA VAL A 6 13.13 -14.69 -3.83
C VAL A 6 14.37 -14.68 -4.71
N LYS A 7 14.18 -14.42 -5.99
CA LYS A 7 15.29 -14.32 -6.95
C LYS A 7 15.04 -13.21 -7.96
N LEU A 8 16.10 -12.60 -8.46
CA LEU A 8 16.08 -11.72 -9.61
C LEU A 8 16.45 -12.52 -10.87
N ARG A 9 15.63 -12.40 -11.92
CA ARG A 9 15.97 -12.83 -13.26
C ARG A 9 16.46 -11.61 -14.05
N PRO A 10 17.74 -11.51 -14.37
CA PRO A 10 18.25 -10.41 -15.19
C PRO A 10 17.55 -10.38 -16.56
N SER A 11 17.47 -9.21 -17.17
CA SER A 11 17.03 -9.08 -18.57
C SER A 11 18.12 -9.57 -19.51
N THR A 12 17.73 -10.19 -20.61
CA THR A 12 18.64 -10.56 -21.72
C THR A 12 19.06 -9.33 -22.55
N VAL A 13 18.34 -8.21 -22.42
CA VAL A 13 18.64 -6.96 -23.11
C VAL A 13 19.54 -6.11 -22.21
N PRO A 14 20.75 -5.70 -22.66
CA PRO A 14 21.63 -4.82 -21.90
C PRO A 14 20.93 -3.52 -21.47
N GLY A 15 21.14 -3.11 -20.22
CA GLY A 15 20.57 -1.88 -19.66
C GLY A 15 19.10 -1.96 -19.24
N LYS A 16 18.40 -3.08 -19.49
CA LYS A 16 17.01 -3.26 -19.09
C LYS A 16 16.91 -3.93 -17.71
N ALA A 17 15.97 -3.45 -16.89
CA ALA A 17 15.68 -4.02 -15.57
C ALA A 17 15.26 -5.50 -15.66
N GLY A 18 15.76 -6.31 -14.74
CA GLY A 18 15.34 -7.70 -14.52
C GLY A 18 14.00 -7.78 -13.79
N THR A 19 13.50 -9.00 -13.58
CA THR A 19 12.22 -9.23 -12.92
C THR A 19 12.41 -10.08 -11.68
N ILE A 20 11.83 -9.68 -10.56
CA ILE A 20 11.74 -10.46 -9.31
C ILE A 20 10.73 -11.58 -9.50
N TYR A 21 11.07 -12.78 -9.01
CA TYR A 21 10.16 -13.92 -8.96
C TYR A 21 10.34 -14.72 -7.66
N TYR A 22 9.29 -15.40 -7.24
CA TYR A 22 9.33 -16.33 -6.12
C TYR A 22 9.49 -17.74 -6.65
N GLN A 23 10.55 -18.42 -6.20
CA GLN A 23 10.79 -19.82 -6.52
C GLN A 23 10.22 -20.69 -5.40
N LEU A 24 9.21 -21.49 -5.70
CA LEU A 24 8.62 -22.49 -4.81
C LEU A 24 9.21 -23.86 -5.12
N THR A 25 9.63 -24.58 -4.08
CA THR A 25 10.15 -25.95 -4.21
C THR A 25 9.43 -26.86 -3.23
N HIS A 26 8.83 -27.95 -3.73
CA HIS A 26 8.19 -29.00 -2.92
C HIS A 26 8.29 -30.34 -3.64
N LEU A 27 8.64 -31.43 -2.91
CA LEU A 27 8.76 -32.77 -3.44
C LEU A 27 9.59 -32.83 -4.75
N ARG A 28 10.73 -32.16 -4.80
CA ARG A 28 11.62 -32.01 -5.98
C ARG A 28 11.01 -31.25 -7.17
N GLN A 29 9.76 -30.80 -7.07
CA GLN A 29 9.14 -29.94 -8.08
C GLN A 29 9.48 -28.48 -7.79
N VAL A 30 9.83 -27.73 -8.84
CA VAL A 30 10.14 -26.31 -8.77
C VAL A 30 9.21 -25.54 -9.68
N LYS A 31 8.50 -24.56 -9.13
CA LYS A 31 7.64 -23.62 -9.86
C LYS A 31 8.01 -22.18 -9.53
N GLN A 32 7.67 -21.27 -10.43
CA GLN A 32 7.98 -19.85 -10.28
C GLN A 32 6.70 -19.01 -10.34
N ILE A 33 6.59 -18.05 -9.42
CA ILE A 33 5.59 -17.00 -9.44
C ILE A 33 6.31 -15.72 -9.87
N THR A 34 6.01 -15.23 -11.07
CA THR A 34 6.58 -13.99 -11.58
C THR A 34 5.85 -12.79 -10.96
N THR A 35 6.61 -11.81 -10.46
CA THR A 35 6.07 -10.57 -9.93
C THR A 35 6.07 -9.48 -11.00
N LYS A 36 5.40 -8.34 -10.70
CA LYS A 36 5.48 -7.12 -11.53
C LYS A 36 6.58 -6.17 -11.03
N ILE A 37 7.57 -6.67 -10.26
CA ILE A 37 8.66 -5.87 -9.71
C ILE A 37 9.85 -6.01 -10.66
N HIS A 38 10.30 -4.86 -11.18
CA HIS A 38 11.44 -4.77 -12.07
C HIS A 38 12.55 -4.00 -11.38
N LEU A 39 13.78 -4.57 -11.37
CA LEU A 39 14.96 -4.00 -10.71
C LEU A 39 16.19 -4.19 -11.58
N HIS A 40 17.10 -3.25 -11.52
CA HIS A 40 18.43 -3.45 -12.10
C HIS A 40 19.26 -4.40 -11.21
N PRO A 41 20.16 -5.22 -11.79
CA PRO A 41 20.99 -6.15 -11.00
C PRO A 41 21.83 -5.45 -9.90
N GLN A 42 22.22 -4.20 -10.11
CA GLN A 42 22.96 -3.39 -9.13
C GLN A 42 22.13 -3.02 -7.89
N ASP A 43 20.81 -3.01 -7.99
CA ASP A 43 19.88 -2.65 -6.90
C ASP A 43 19.41 -3.89 -6.10
N TRP A 44 20.00 -5.06 -6.39
CA TRP A 44 19.62 -6.34 -5.79
C TRP A 44 20.78 -7.03 -5.10
N ASP A 45 20.66 -7.29 -3.80
CA ASP A 45 21.60 -8.14 -3.04
C ASP A 45 21.15 -9.61 -3.14
N SER A 46 21.84 -10.39 -3.95
CA SER A 46 21.53 -11.82 -4.17
C SER A 46 21.80 -12.69 -2.93
N ASN A 47 22.73 -12.28 -2.04
CA ASN A 47 23.09 -13.05 -0.84
C ASN A 47 22.02 -12.89 0.23
N LYS A 48 21.51 -11.67 0.42
CA LYS A 48 20.47 -11.35 1.39
C LYS A 48 19.05 -11.54 0.80
N ALA A 49 18.94 -11.72 -0.52
CA ALA A 49 17.67 -11.74 -1.27
C ALA A 49 16.79 -10.51 -0.97
N GLN A 50 17.42 -9.31 -0.95
CA GLN A 50 16.81 -8.03 -0.60
C GLN A 50 17.18 -6.94 -1.60
N ILE A 51 16.33 -5.92 -1.67
CA ILE A 51 16.61 -4.72 -2.46
C ILE A 51 17.63 -3.86 -1.71
N ILE A 52 18.59 -3.31 -2.44
CA ILE A 52 19.51 -2.30 -1.91
C ILE A 52 18.73 -0.98 -1.84
N PHE A 53 18.57 -0.44 -0.62
CA PHE A 53 17.75 0.75 -0.41
C PHE A 53 18.47 2.00 -0.89
N THR A 54 17.93 2.65 -1.90
CA THR A 54 18.42 3.92 -2.44
C THR A 54 17.40 5.05 -2.25
N ASP A 55 16.11 4.71 -2.20
CA ASP A 55 15.02 5.69 -2.07
C ASP A 55 13.78 5.08 -1.40
N SER A 56 12.76 5.91 -1.17
CA SER A 56 11.46 5.48 -0.62
C SER A 56 10.75 4.44 -1.49
N THR A 57 11.03 4.39 -2.79
CA THR A 57 10.43 3.42 -3.72
C THR A 57 11.00 2.04 -3.49
N SER A 58 12.33 1.93 -3.29
CA SER A 58 13.03 0.69 -2.97
C SER A 58 12.46 0.06 -1.71
N TYR A 59 12.20 0.88 -0.68
CA TYR A 59 11.57 0.44 0.56
C TYR A 59 10.17 -0.14 0.34
N LEU A 60 9.31 0.56 -0.43
CA LEU A 60 7.95 0.08 -0.73
C LEU A 60 7.95 -1.24 -1.51
N LEU A 61 8.89 -1.40 -2.44
CA LEU A 61 9.05 -2.65 -3.20
C LEU A 61 9.51 -3.79 -2.29
N GLN A 62 10.44 -3.54 -1.36
CA GLN A 62 10.85 -4.54 -0.37
C GLN A 62 9.68 -4.95 0.54
N CYS A 63 8.92 -4.00 1.06
CA CYS A 63 7.72 -4.29 1.86
C CYS A 63 6.73 -5.17 1.10
N LYS A 64 6.61 -4.99 -0.23
CA LYS A 64 5.76 -5.85 -1.06
C LYS A 64 6.31 -7.27 -1.16
N ILE A 65 7.62 -7.42 -1.34
CA ILE A 65 8.29 -8.74 -1.39
C ILE A 65 8.10 -9.47 -0.06
N ASP A 66 8.39 -8.81 1.05
CA ASP A 66 8.31 -9.39 2.39
C ASP A 66 6.89 -9.86 2.71
N ARG A 67 5.90 -9.05 2.37
CA ARG A 67 4.49 -9.41 2.51
C ARG A 67 4.10 -10.64 1.69
N ASP A 68 4.50 -10.69 0.42
CA ASP A 68 4.19 -11.82 -0.46
C ASP A 68 4.85 -13.10 0.05
N LEU A 69 6.07 -12.99 0.61
CA LEU A 69 6.77 -14.08 1.28
C LEU A 69 6.04 -14.58 2.52
N ASP A 70 5.63 -13.67 3.40
CA ASP A 70 4.90 -14.02 4.63
C ASP A 70 3.56 -14.69 4.31
N ARG A 71 2.91 -14.22 3.27
CA ARG A 71 1.69 -14.84 2.77
C ARG A 71 1.92 -16.24 2.21
N LEU A 72 2.93 -16.42 1.37
CA LEU A 72 3.31 -17.74 0.87
C LEU A 72 3.65 -18.69 2.02
N LYS A 73 4.40 -18.23 3.03
CA LYS A 73 4.71 -19.01 4.22
C LYS A 73 3.44 -19.41 4.98
N LYS A 74 2.52 -18.46 5.23
CA LYS A 74 1.23 -18.73 5.89
C LYS A 74 0.41 -19.78 5.13
N ILE A 75 0.35 -19.68 3.79
CA ILE A 75 -0.33 -20.67 2.95
C ILE A 75 0.32 -22.04 3.08
N ILE A 76 1.66 -22.11 3.01
CA ILE A 76 2.40 -23.36 3.17
C ILE A 76 2.14 -23.98 4.55
N TYR A 77 2.26 -23.21 5.64
CA TYR A 77 1.98 -23.70 6.99
C TYR A 77 0.55 -24.21 7.15
N LYS A 78 -0.43 -23.50 6.56
CA LYS A 78 -1.82 -23.93 6.61
C LYS A 78 -2.05 -25.24 5.85
N ILE A 79 -1.48 -25.38 4.66
CA ILE A 79 -1.60 -26.60 3.86
C ILE A 79 -0.87 -27.77 4.54
N ASP A 80 0.35 -27.54 5.07
CA ASP A 80 1.11 -28.56 5.81
C ASP A 80 0.33 -29.08 7.05
N ALA A 81 -0.46 -28.20 7.70
CA ALA A 81 -1.28 -28.57 8.84
C ALA A 81 -2.59 -29.29 8.46
N GLU A 82 -3.19 -28.97 7.31
CA GLU A 82 -4.47 -29.53 6.85
C GLU A 82 -4.31 -30.79 5.99
N CYS A 83 -3.23 -30.90 5.22
CA CYS A 83 -3.04 -31.96 4.22
C CYS A 83 -1.62 -32.52 4.26
N ALA A 84 -1.49 -33.85 4.41
CA ALA A 84 -0.20 -34.53 4.34
C ALA A 84 0.43 -34.53 2.93
N ASN A 85 -0.40 -34.52 1.88
CA ASN A 85 0.03 -34.53 0.49
C ASN A 85 -0.60 -33.36 -0.28
N TYR A 86 0.23 -32.47 -0.81
CA TYR A 86 -0.17 -31.36 -1.67
C TYR A 86 0.87 -31.10 -2.75
N THR A 87 0.46 -30.39 -3.78
CA THR A 87 1.32 -30.04 -4.93
C THR A 87 1.75 -28.55 -4.86
N VAL A 88 2.84 -28.21 -5.56
CA VAL A 88 3.24 -26.81 -5.71
C VAL A 88 2.15 -25.97 -6.39
N ASN A 89 1.37 -26.58 -7.29
CA ASN A 89 0.27 -25.89 -7.98
C ASN A 89 -0.82 -25.44 -7.00
N GLU A 90 -1.18 -26.26 -6.01
CA GLU A 90 -2.18 -25.88 -5.00
C GLU A 90 -1.72 -24.68 -4.16
N ILE A 91 -0.42 -24.59 -3.84
CA ILE A 91 0.13 -23.38 -3.17
C ILE A 91 -0.05 -22.16 -4.07
N ILE A 92 0.26 -22.28 -5.37
CA ILE A 92 0.15 -21.20 -6.35
C ILE A 92 -1.32 -20.79 -6.53
N GLU A 93 -2.24 -21.73 -6.65
CA GLU A 93 -3.67 -21.46 -6.77
C GLU A 93 -4.20 -20.74 -5.52
N LYS A 94 -3.89 -21.23 -4.31
CA LYS A 94 -4.27 -20.58 -3.05
C LYS A 94 -3.63 -19.19 -2.94
N PHE A 95 -2.39 -19.02 -3.38
CA PHE A 95 -1.74 -17.71 -3.44
C PHE A 95 -2.50 -16.75 -4.36
N TYR A 96 -2.91 -17.15 -5.54
CA TYR A 96 -3.70 -16.32 -6.45
C TYR A 96 -5.17 -16.15 -6.01
N GLN A 97 -5.82 -17.15 -5.44
CA GLN A 97 -7.19 -17.05 -4.91
C GLN A 97 -7.30 -16.07 -3.73
N THR A 98 -6.27 -16.05 -2.88
CA THR A 98 -6.21 -15.09 -1.77
C THR A 98 -5.82 -13.69 -2.25
N THR A 99 -5.36 -13.51 -3.50
CA THR A 99 -4.96 -12.26 -4.13
C THR A 99 -6.11 -11.53 -4.85
N ALA A 100 -7.32 -11.59 -4.36
CA ALA A 100 -8.19 -10.43 -4.52
C ALA A 100 -7.57 -9.28 -3.71
N ASP A 101 -6.34 -8.89 -4.12
CA ASP A 101 -5.60 -7.77 -3.57
C ASP A 101 -6.40 -6.52 -3.92
N TYR A 102 -7.30 -6.14 -3.05
CA TYR A 102 -8.04 -4.90 -3.20
C TYR A 102 -7.02 -3.75 -3.20
N SER A 103 -6.81 -3.22 -4.38
CA SER A 103 -6.04 -2.02 -4.60
C SER A 103 -6.55 -0.91 -3.69
N ILE A 104 -5.66 -0.22 -3.00
CA ILE A 104 -6.00 0.98 -2.22
C ILE A 104 -6.71 1.98 -3.13
N THR A 105 -6.19 2.17 -4.35
CA THR A 105 -6.71 3.11 -5.35
C THR A 105 -8.12 2.74 -5.78
N ASP A 106 -8.37 1.48 -6.10
CA ASP A 106 -9.68 1.01 -6.55
C ASP A 106 -10.71 1.09 -5.43
N PHE A 107 -10.33 0.69 -4.22
CA PHE A 107 -11.22 0.78 -3.07
C PHE A 107 -11.57 2.23 -2.72
N PHE A 108 -10.59 3.16 -2.72
CA PHE A 108 -10.88 4.59 -2.58
C PHE A 108 -11.85 5.09 -3.65
N THR A 109 -11.64 4.69 -4.90
CA THR A 109 -12.48 5.08 -6.03
C THR A 109 -13.91 4.56 -5.87
N GLN A 110 -14.08 3.32 -5.43
CA GLN A 110 -15.39 2.75 -5.09
C GLN A 110 -16.09 3.54 -3.96
N GLN A 111 -15.35 3.88 -2.89
CA GLN A 111 -15.90 4.68 -1.79
C GLN A 111 -16.29 6.09 -2.26
N ILE A 112 -15.50 6.72 -3.15
CA ILE A 112 -15.82 8.02 -3.73
C ILE A 112 -17.09 7.94 -4.56
N GLN A 113 -17.24 6.90 -5.38
CA GLN A 113 -18.44 6.71 -6.20
C GLN A 113 -19.69 6.49 -5.34
N LYS A 114 -19.58 5.65 -4.29
CA LYS A 114 -20.66 5.46 -3.32
C LYS A 114 -21.09 6.77 -2.68
N LEU A 115 -20.13 7.59 -2.22
CA LEU A 115 -20.43 8.90 -1.64
C LEU A 115 -21.08 9.88 -2.62
N LYS A 116 -20.74 9.80 -3.91
CA LYS A 116 -21.42 10.60 -4.97
C LYS A 116 -22.86 10.14 -5.17
N ASN A 117 -23.10 8.83 -5.21
CA ASN A 117 -24.42 8.25 -5.33
C ASN A 117 -25.32 8.61 -4.13
N ASP A 118 -24.73 8.68 -2.93
CA ASP A 118 -25.38 9.11 -1.69
C ASP A 118 -25.56 10.65 -1.60
N ASN A 119 -25.33 11.41 -2.70
CA ASN A 119 -25.36 12.88 -2.77
C ASN A 119 -24.40 13.60 -1.80
N ARG A 120 -23.42 12.90 -1.22
CA ARG A 120 -22.43 13.45 -0.29
C ARG A 120 -21.23 14.03 -1.04
N ARG A 121 -21.48 14.95 -1.98
CA ARG A 121 -20.48 15.52 -2.92
C ARG A 121 -19.27 16.16 -2.21
N GLY A 122 -19.49 16.87 -1.10
CA GLY A 122 -18.40 17.48 -0.30
C GLY A 122 -17.44 16.43 0.27
N THR A 123 -17.98 15.37 0.86
CA THR A 123 -17.18 14.26 1.39
C THR A 123 -16.46 13.51 0.26
N ALA A 124 -17.13 13.25 -0.87
CA ALA A 124 -16.51 12.62 -2.05
C ALA A 124 -15.33 13.43 -2.58
N ARG A 125 -15.43 14.78 -2.62
CA ARG A 125 -14.33 15.68 -3.01
C ARG A 125 -13.15 15.55 -2.05
N ASN A 126 -13.39 15.44 -0.76
CA ASN A 126 -12.38 15.28 0.27
C ASN A 126 -11.63 13.94 0.14
N TYR A 127 -12.36 12.86 -0.11
CA TYR A 127 -11.77 11.55 -0.40
C TYR A 127 -10.92 11.60 -1.68
N SER A 128 -11.38 12.27 -2.74
CA SER A 128 -10.63 12.43 -3.99
C SER A 128 -9.31 13.20 -3.78
N LYS A 129 -9.32 14.26 -2.95
CA LYS A 129 -8.12 15.01 -2.61
C LYS A 129 -7.11 14.14 -1.86
N THR A 130 -7.57 13.34 -0.90
CA THR A 130 -6.72 12.42 -0.14
C THR A 130 -6.14 11.34 -1.05
N LEU A 131 -6.96 10.75 -1.94
CA LEU A 131 -6.48 9.76 -2.92
C LEU A 131 -5.41 10.35 -3.84
N LYS A 132 -5.62 11.58 -4.34
CA LYS A 132 -4.61 12.28 -5.17
C LYS A 132 -3.29 12.46 -4.43
N SER A 133 -3.33 12.84 -3.16
CA SER A 133 -2.15 13.00 -2.31
C SER A 133 -1.44 11.64 -2.09
N LEU A 134 -2.20 10.59 -1.82
CA LEU A 134 -1.67 9.24 -1.59
C LEU A 134 -1.04 8.66 -2.87
N LYS A 135 -1.68 8.86 -4.03
CA LYS A 135 -1.11 8.49 -5.34
C LYS A 135 0.23 9.19 -5.60
N ALA A 136 0.33 10.48 -5.27
CA ALA A 136 1.57 11.23 -5.42
C ALA A 136 2.69 10.67 -4.51
N PHE A 137 2.36 10.26 -3.27
CA PHE A 137 3.29 9.57 -2.38
C PHE A 137 3.76 8.23 -2.94
N MET A 138 2.83 7.43 -3.46
CA MET A 138 3.13 6.13 -4.06
C MET A 138 3.69 6.23 -5.49
N LYS A 139 4.02 7.43 -5.99
CA LYS A 139 4.50 7.68 -7.37
C LYS A 139 3.60 7.05 -8.44
N ASN A 140 2.29 7.10 -8.24
CA ASN A 140 1.27 6.47 -9.08
C ASN A 140 1.37 4.94 -9.20
N THR A 141 2.20 4.28 -8.39
CA THR A 141 2.22 2.83 -8.31
C THR A 141 1.02 2.37 -7.52
N ASP A 142 0.21 1.49 -8.10
CA ASP A 142 -0.91 0.91 -7.38
C ASP A 142 -0.41 -0.09 -6.33
N SER A 143 -1.01 -0.05 -5.16
CA SER A 143 -0.61 -0.86 -4.02
C SER A 143 -1.83 -1.37 -3.26
N THR A 144 -1.68 -2.52 -2.64
CA THR A 144 -2.74 -3.15 -1.85
C THR A 144 -2.73 -2.66 -0.40
N PHE A 145 -3.85 -2.80 0.31
CA PHE A 145 -3.97 -2.39 1.71
C PHE A 145 -2.97 -3.07 2.66
N ASN A 146 -2.44 -4.21 2.27
CA ASN A 146 -1.51 -4.96 3.12
C ASN A 146 -0.17 -4.24 3.34
N ILE A 147 0.22 -3.29 2.48
CA ILE A 147 1.40 -2.45 2.73
C ILE A 147 1.16 -1.37 3.79
N VAL A 148 -0.11 -1.14 4.19
CA VAL A 148 -0.47 -0.09 5.13
C VAL A 148 -0.08 -0.53 6.54
N THR A 149 1.20 -0.39 6.85
CA THR A 149 1.81 -0.59 8.18
C THR A 149 1.96 0.75 8.90
N GLU A 150 2.33 0.72 10.19
CA GLU A 150 2.72 1.94 10.93
C GLU A 150 3.81 2.72 10.18
N GLN A 151 4.84 2.03 9.72
CA GLN A 151 5.95 2.63 8.97
C GLN A 151 5.49 3.28 7.65
N PHE A 152 4.55 2.65 6.93
CA PHE A 152 3.98 3.24 5.72
C PHE A 152 3.26 4.56 6.04
N VAL A 153 2.46 4.59 7.10
CA VAL A 153 1.69 5.76 7.50
C VAL A 153 2.63 6.88 8.00
N GLU A 154 3.68 6.54 8.72
CA GLU A 154 4.73 7.47 9.15
C GLU A 154 5.51 8.03 7.96
N SER A 155 5.89 7.20 6.99
CA SER A 155 6.55 7.63 5.75
C SER A 155 5.66 8.58 4.94
N TYR A 156 4.36 8.32 4.89
CA TYR A 156 3.41 9.22 4.25
C TYR A 156 3.29 10.56 5.00
N ASN A 157 3.30 10.53 6.34
CA ASN A 157 3.32 11.74 7.16
C ASN A 157 4.57 12.59 6.87
N THR A 158 5.74 11.97 6.88
CA THR A 158 7.02 12.61 6.58
C THR A 158 7.03 13.22 5.17
N PHE A 159 6.54 12.50 4.17
CA PHE A 159 6.37 13.00 2.81
C PHE A 159 5.49 14.26 2.75
N LEU A 160 4.40 14.31 3.50
CA LEU A 160 3.52 15.48 3.54
C LEU A 160 4.21 16.69 4.20
N ILE A 161 4.96 16.46 5.30
CA ILE A 161 5.75 17.49 5.97
C ILE A 161 6.81 18.06 5.02
N GLN A 162 7.56 17.22 4.34
CA GLN A 162 8.60 17.63 3.37
C GLN A 162 8.02 18.46 2.21
N ARG A 163 6.76 18.24 1.85
CA ARG A 163 6.04 19.06 0.86
C ARG A 163 5.46 20.36 1.41
N GLY A 164 5.74 20.71 2.65
CA GLY A 164 5.25 21.94 3.28
C GLY A 164 3.74 21.92 3.58
N VAL A 165 3.11 20.74 3.67
CA VAL A 165 1.68 20.64 3.98
C VAL A 165 1.46 21.00 5.45
N VAL A 166 0.53 21.92 5.73
CA VAL A 166 0.22 22.36 7.10
C VAL A 166 -0.41 21.23 7.92
N ARG A 167 -0.13 21.22 9.23
CA ARG A 167 -0.49 20.15 10.16
C ARG A 167 -1.97 19.76 10.15
N ASN A 168 -2.88 20.73 10.08
CA ASN A 168 -4.32 20.47 10.00
C ASN A 168 -4.71 19.73 8.70
N THR A 169 -4.02 20.02 7.59
CA THR A 169 -4.25 19.32 6.32
C THR A 169 -3.69 17.91 6.35
N ILE A 170 -2.55 17.69 7.00
CA ILE A 170 -1.99 16.35 7.23
C ILE A 170 -2.96 15.52 8.05
N SER A 171 -3.41 16.06 9.20
CA SER A 171 -4.41 15.42 10.06
C SER A 171 -5.70 15.08 9.28
N PHE A 172 -6.14 15.98 8.41
CA PHE A 172 -7.30 15.75 7.56
C PHE A 172 -7.10 14.57 6.59
N TYR A 173 -5.95 14.46 5.92
CA TYR A 173 -5.63 13.32 5.06
C TYR A 173 -5.55 12.02 5.85
N MET A 174 -4.92 12.05 7.02
CA MET A 174 -4.78 10.87 7.89
C MET A 174 -6.13 10.36 8.38
N ARG A 175 -7.04 11.25 8.79
CA ARG A 175 -8.41 10.88 9.21
C ARG A 175 -9.20 10.19 8.08
N ILE A 176 -9.11 10.71 6.86
CA ILE A 176 -9.79 10.11 5.71
C ILE A 176 -9.18 8.76 5.36
N PHE A 177 -7.86 8.67 5.33
CA PHE A 177 -7.17 7.41 5.03
C PHE A 177 -7.49 6.34 6.07
N ARG A 178 -7.44 6.68 7.37
CA ARG A 178 -7.89 5.81 8.46
C ARG A 178 -9.35 5.37 8.30
N SER A 179 -10.23 6.28 7.89
CA SER A 179 -11.64 5.94 7.65
C SER A 179 -11.81 4.92 6.53
N VAL A 180 -11.05 5.07 5.43
CA VAL A 180 -11.09 4.11 4.31
C VAL A 180 -10.48 2.77 4.72
N TYR A 181 -9.36 2.77 5.45
CA TYR A 181 -8.74 1.57 6.01
C TYR A 181 -9.72 0.79 6.90
N ASN A 182 -10.37 1.46 7.85
CA ASN A 182 -11.33 0.84 8.75
C ASN A 182 -12.56 0.27 8.00
N LYS A 183 -12.99 0.90 6.90
CA LYS A 183 -14.04 0.34 6.04
C LYS A 183 -13.59 -0.95 5.35
N ALA A 184 -12.33 -1.02 4.91
CA ALA A 184 -11.77 -2.25 4.34
C ALA A 184 -11.71 -3.39 5.37
N VAL A 185 -11.35 -3.07 6.62
CA VAL A 185 -11.42 -4.03 7.75
C VAL A 185 -12.85 -4.49 8.01
N THR A 186 -13.81 -3.56 8.10
CA THR A 186 -15.22 -3.88 8.34
C THR A 186 -15.79 -4.78 7.23
N GLN A 187 -15.34 -4.59 5.99
CA GLN A 187 -15.71 -5.43 4.85
C GLN A 187 -14.92 -6.75 4.77
N LYS A 188 -14.10 -7.06 5.78
CA LYS A 188 -13.24 -8.27 5.85
C LYS A 188 -12.27 -8.41 4.66
N ILE A 189 -11.92 -7.30 4.02
CA ILE A 189 -10.95 -7.24 2.93
C ILE A 189 -9.53 -7.42 3.47
N ILE A 190 -9.27 -6.87 4.67
CA ILE A 190 -8.00 -6.92 5.38
C ILE A 190 -8.21 -7.23 6.86
N GLU A 191 -7.18 -7.77 7.50
CA GLU A 191 -7.13 -7.91 8.95
C GLU A 191 -6.79 -6.59 9.63
N GLN A 192 -7.29 -6.38 10.86
CA GLN A 192 -7.03 -5.19 11.65
C GLN A 192 -5.60 -5.21 12.23
N THR A 193 -4.76 -4.20 11.88
CA THR A 193 -3.37 -4.05 12.38
C THR A 193 -3.09 -2.71 13.06
N PHE A 194 -4.10 -1.83 13.21
CA PHE A 194 -4.01 -0.51 13.85
C PHE A 194 -2.86 0.41 13.35
N PRO A 195 -2.63 0.56 12.05
CA PRO A 195 -1.46 1.27 11.53
C PRO A 195 -1.47 2.79 11.81
N PHE A 196 -2.59 3.35 12.27
CA PHE A 196 -2.77 4.77 12.59
C PHE A 196 -2.69 5.08 14.09
N LYS A 197 -2.15 4.17 14.92
CA LYS A 197 -2.12 4.34 16.39
C LYS A 197 -1.36 5.59 16.81
N ASN A 198 -0.21 5.84 16.19
CA ASN A 198 0.72 6.90 16.56
C ASN A 198 0.59 8.17 15.70
N VAL A 199 -0.50 8.32 14.92
CA VAL A 199 -0.67 9.44 14.00
C VAL A 199 -1.55 10.53 14.60
N TYR A 200 -1.09 11.77 14.49
CA TYR A 200 -1.89 12.92 14.89
C TYR A 200 -3.13 13.09 14.00
N THR A 201 -4.30 13.05 14.61
CA THR A 201 -5.59 13.22 13.94
C THR A 201 -6.43 14.36 14.54
N GLY A 202 -5.83 15.19 15.38
CA GLY A 202 -6.46 16.36 16.00
C GLY A 202 -6.62 17.53 15.03
N VAL A 203 -7.11 18.65 15.56
CA VAL A 203 -7.25 19.91 14.84
C VAL A 203 -6.65 21.02 15.69
N ASP A 204 -5.61 21.68 15.17
CA ASP A 204 -5.01 22.83 15.82
C ASP A 204 -5.93 24.06 15.64
N ARG A 205 -5.98 24.92 16.63
CA ARG A 205 -6.70 26.19 16.53
C ARG A 205 -6.09 27.04 15.42
N THR A 206 -6.93 27.47 14.49
CA THR A 206 -6.54 28.44 13.45
C THR A 206 -6.99 29.82 13.86
N ARG A 207 -6.22 30.87 13.53
CA ARG A 207 -6.66 32.25 13.69
C ARG A 207 -7.92 32.45 12.84
N LYS A 208 -9.01 32.86 13.50
CA LYS A 208 -10.22 33.27 12.78
C LYS A 208 -9.86 34.51 11.96
N ARG A 209 -10.06 34.45 10.66
CA ARG A 209 -9.97 35.61 9.76
C ARG A 209 -11.30 36.37 9.79
N ALA A 210 -11.77 36.72 10.98
CA ALA A 210 -12.93 37.62 11.09
C ALA A 210 -12.47 39.01 10.64
N VAL A 211 -13.02 39.48 9.57
CA VAL A 211 -12.84 40.86 9.11
C VAL A 211 -13.83 41.72 9.93
N THR A 212 -13.41 42.88 10.37
CA THR A 212 -14.29 43.84 11.05
C THR A 212 -15.38 44.28 10.09
N GLU A 213 -16.60 44.52 10.58
CA GLU A 213 -17.78 44.86 9.77
C GLU A 213 -17.56 46.06 8.85
N THR A 214 -16.69 46.98 9.20
CA THR A 214 -16.28 48.13 8.38
C THR A 214 -15.50 47.75 7.11
N VAL A 215 -14.80 46.62 7.11
CA VAL A 215 -14.03 46.15 5.93
C VAL A 215 -14.90 45.30 5.02
N ASP A 216 -15.86 44.57 5.55
CA ASP A 216 -16.76 43.69 4.80
C ASP A 216 -17.73 44.52 3.90
N ARG A 217 -18.16 45.71 4.37
CA ARG A 217 -19.01 46.63 3.56
C ARG A 217 -18.29 47.23 2.34
N LYS A 218 -16.96 47.21 2.25
CA LYS A 218 -16.20 47.73 1.11
C LYS A 218 -16.03 46.73 -0.03
N SER A 219 -16.42 45.46 0.16
CA SER A 219 -16.30 44.40 -0.85
C SER A 219 -17.57 44.20 -1.68
N VAL A 220 -18.59 45.03 -1.50
CA VAL A 220 -19.91 44.94 -2.15
C VAL A 220 -20.19 46.21 -2.95
N VAL A 221 -19.23 46.65 -3.75
CA VAL A 221 -19.41 47.68 -4.79
C VAL A 221 -18.79 47.18 -6.09
#